data_a6f438900ada87c8e6cc15c6660039f8
#
_entry.id   a6f438900ada87c8e6cc15c6660039f8
#
_cell.length_a   1.000
_cell.length_b   1.000
_cell.length_c   1.000
_cell.angle_alpha   90.00
_cell.angle_beta   90.00
_cell.angle_gamma   90.00
#
_symmetry.space_group_name_H-M   'P 1'
#
loop_
_entity.id
_entity.type
_entity.pdbx_description
1 polymer ?
#
loop_
_entity_poly.entity_id
_entity_poly.type
_entity_poly.pdbx_seq_one_letter_code
_entity_poly.pdbx_strand_id
1 'polypeptide(L)' 'DDLYNQAVEIVRADKKASTSYIQRKLRIGYNRAAILIERMEDEGVVTPPDRVGRREVIGAE' A
#
# COMPACT_ATOMS: atom_id res chain seq x y z
N ASP A 1 13.42 -4.86 2.65
CA ASP A 1 12.49 -5.55 3.51
C ASP A 1 11.54 -6.39 2.69
N ASP A 2 11.56 -7.69 2.93
CA ASP A 2 10.81 -8.63 2.11
C ASP A 2 9.30 -8.41 2.20
N LEU A 3 8.80 -8.13 3.39
CA LEU A 3 7.36 -7.89 3.54
C LEU A 3 6.94 -6.63 2.80
N TYR A 4 7.77 -5.61 2.84
CA TYR A 4 7.48 -4.39 2.11
C TYR A 4 7.44 -4.66 0.62
N ASN A 5 8.40 -5.44 0.12
CA ASN A 5 8.43 -5.76 -1.31
C ASN A 5 7.19 -6.53 -1.74
N GLN A 6 6.73 -7.46 -0.90
CA GLN A 6 5.49 -8.18 -1.18
C GLN A 6 4.31 -7.24 -1.22
N ALA A 7 4.25 -6.29 -0.30
CA ALA A 7 3.15 -5.33 -0.27
C ALA A 7 3.14 -4.47 -1.53
N VAL A 8 4.32 -4.02 -1.97
CA VAL A 8 4.42 -3.22 -3.18
C VAL A 8 3.94 -4.01 -4.40
N GLU A 9 4.32 -5.28 -4.48
CA GLU A 9 3.89 -6.11 -5.59
C GLU A 9 2.36 -6.26 -5.63
N ILE A 10 1.76 -6.45 -4.47
CA ILE A 10 0.30 -6.58 -4.39
C ILE A 10 -0.38 -5.31 -4.85
N VAL A 11 0.10 -4.18 -4.35
CA VAL A 11 -0.48 -2.89 -4.69
C VAL A 11 -0.41 -2.65 -6.20
N ARG A 12 0.73 -2.93 -6.78
CA ARG A 12 0.91 -2.70 -8.22
C ARG A 12 0.12 -3.67 -9.08
N ALA A 13 0.11 -4.94 -8.68
CA ALA A 13 -0.58 -5.96 -9.46
C ALA A 13 -2.09 -5.76 -9.40
N ASP A 14 -2.61 -5.48 -8.21
CA ASP A 14 -4.06 -5.38 -8.01
C ASP A 14 -4.57 -3.96 -8.17
N LYS A 15 -3.66 -2.99 -8.23
CA LYS A 15 -3.97 -1.56 -8.37
C LYS A 15 -4.88 -1.08 -7.25
N LYS A 16 -4.57 -1.53 -6.06
CA LYS A 16 -5.32 -1.15 -4.87
C LYS A 16 -4.36 -0.68 -3.79
N ALA A 17 -4.51 0.56 -3.37
CA ALA A 17 -3.64 1.16 -2.37
C ALA A 17 -4.41 1.31 -1.06
N SER A 18 -4.96 0.22 -0.56
CA SER A 18 -5.78 0.23 0.64
C SER A 18 -5.08 -0.52 1.77
N THR A 19 -5.03 0.11 2.94
CA THR A 19 -4.44 -0.53 4.11
C THR A 19 -5.17 -1.82 4.46
N SER A 20 -6.50 -1.80 4.41
CA SER A 20 -7.28 -3.00 4.70
C SER A 20 -7.01 -4.12 3.73
N TYR A 21 -6.84 -3.76 2.47
CA TYR A 21 -6.57 -4.76 1.44
C TYR A 21 -5.23 -5.45 1.70
N ILE A 22 -4.19 -4.65 1.99
CA ILE A 22 -2.87 -5.18 2.29
C ILE A 22 -2.92 -6.03 3.55
N GLN A 23 -3.63 -5.57 4.56
CA GLN A 23 -3.77 -6.31 5.80
C GLN A 23 -4.28 -7.71 5.55
N ARG A 24 -5.32 -7.83 4.74
CA ARG A 24 -5.93 -9.12 4.48
C ARG A 24 -5.07 -10.00 3.59
N LYS A 25 -4.46 -9.39 2.58
CA LYS A 25 -3.64 -10.17 1.64
C LYS A 25 -2.41 -10.76 2.31
N LEU A 26 -1.77 -9.97 3.17
CA LEU A 26 -0.55 -10.41 3.83
C LEU A 26 -0.81 -11.04 5.18
N ARG A 27 -2.04 -11.00 5.66
CA ARG A 27 -2.42 -11.57 6.95
C ARG A 27 -1.61 -10.97 8.09
N ILE A 28 -1.56 -9.65 8.10
CA ILE A 28 -0.83 -8.91 9.12
C ILE A 28 -1.79 -8.00 9.86
N GLY A 29 -1.32 -7.40 10.95
CA GLY A 29 -2.13 -6.46 11.69
C GLY A 29 -2.33 -5.16 10.93
N TYR A 30 -3.40 -4.44 11.28
CA TYR A 30 -3.73 -3.19 10.61
C TYR A 30 -2.60 -2.16 10.74
N ASN A 31 -2.05 -2.02 11.95
CA ASN A 31 -0.99 -1.05 12.17
C ASN A 31 0.22 -1.33 11.30
N ARG A 32 0.55 -2.59 11.14
CA ARG A 32 1.68 -2.96 10.32
C ARG A 32 1.42 -2.65 8.85
N ALA A 33 0.20 -2.94 8.39
CA ALA A 33 -0.18 -2.62 7.03
C ALA A 33 -0.14 -1.11 6.79
N ALA A 34 -0.58 -0.34 7.78
CA ALA A 34 -0.55 1.12 7.68
C ALA A 34 0.87 1.64 7.51
N ILE A 35 1.81 1.08 8.26
CA ILE A 35 3.21 1.48 8.16
C ILE A 35 3.75 1.19 6.77
N LEU A 36 3.39 0.03 6.21
CA LEU A 36 3.83 -0.31 4.87
C LEU A 36 3.28 0.66 3.83
N ILE A 37 2.02 1.01 3.95
CA ILE A 37 1.39 1.94 3.02
C ILE A 37 2.01 3.33 3.14
N GLU A 38 2.29 3.78 4.35
CA GLU A 38 2.92 5.08 4.54
C GLU A 38 4.31 5.12 3.95
N ARG A 39 5.04 4.02 4.05
CA ARG A 39 6.35 3.94 3.42
C ARG A 39 6.22 4.00 1.91
N MET A 40 5.19 3.35 1.35
CA MET A 40 4.95 3.42 -0.08
C MET A 40 4.68 4.85 -0.53
N GLU A 41 3.98 5.62 0.29
CA GLU A 41 3.75 7.03 0.00
C GLU A 41 5.07 7.79 -0.04
N ASP A 42 5.92 7.56 0.95
CA ASP A 42 7.22 8.23 1.01
C ASP A 42 8.08 7.89 -0.18
N GLU A 43 7.97 6.68 -0.68
CA GLU A 43 8.79 6.23 -1.80
C GLU A 43 8.13 6.42 -3.15
N GLY A 44 6.98 7.04 -3.18
CA GLY A 44 6.33 7.37 -4.44
C GLY A 44 5.60 6.24 -5.11
N VAL A 45 5.30 5.18 -4.37
CA VAL A 45 4.54 4.06 -4.92
C VAL A 45 3.04 4.38 -4.94
N VAL A 46 2.57 5.10 -3.94
CA VAL A 46 1.17 5.50 -3.87
C VAL A 46 1.08 6.98 -3.52
N THR A 47 -0.06 7.58 -3.83
CA THR A 47 -0.29 8.98 -3.51
C THR A 47 -0.69 9.13 -2.05
N PRO A 48 -0.56 10.34 -1.48
CA PRO A 48 -1.13 10.62 -0.17
C PRO A 48 -2.65 10.46 -0.24
N PRO A 49 -3.30 10.22 0.90
CA PRO A 49 -4.76 10.08 0.90
C PRO A 49 -5.43 11.40 0.52
N ASP A 50 -6.50 11.32 -0.25
CA ASP A 50 -7.27 12.49 -0.60
C ASP A 50 -8.29 12.77 0.49
N ARG A 51 -9.29 13.59 0.20
CA ARG A 51 -10.28 14.02 1.17
C ARG A 51 -11.01 12.87 1.85
N VAL A 52 -11.24 11.80 1.09
CA VAL A 52 -11.97 10.65 1.62
C VAL A 52 -11.06 9.50 1.98
N GLY A 53 -9.76 9.75 2.01
CA GLY A 53 -8.80 8.75 2.41
C GLY A 53 -8.41 7.78 1.31
N ARG A 54 -8.68 8.16 0.08
CA ARG A 54 -8.39 7.29 -1.05
C ARG A 54 -7.00 7.57 -1.60
N ARG A 55 -6.25 6.52 -1.89
CA ARG A 55 -4.93 6.64 -2.48
C ARG A 55 -4.92 5.96 -3.83
N GLU A 56 -3.99 6.40 -4.69
CA GLU A 56 -3.84 5.80 -6.01
C GLU A 56 -2.44 5.25 -6.18
N VAL A 57 -2.29 4.26 -7.04
CA VAL A 57 -1.00 3.66 -7.32
C VAL A 57 -0.30 4.47 -8.38
N ILE A 58 0.94 4.90 -8.09
CA ILE A 58 1.71 5.76 -8.98
C ILE A 58 2.65 4.92 -9.82
N GLY A 59 2.81 5.34 -11.08
CA GLY A 59 3.82 4.77 -11.93
C GLY A 59 3.68 3.29 -12.14
N ALA A 60 2.48 2.80 -12.10
CA ALA A 60 2.25 1.39 -12.36
C ALA A 60 2.49 1.15 -13.83
N GLU A 61 3.46 0.41 -14.10
CA GLU A 61 3.73 0.13 -15.49
C GLU A 61 3.33 -1.20 -15.78
#